data_0fe3803e126c447156bfc353f24476f5
#
_entry.id   0fe3803e126c447156bfc353f24476f5
#
_cell.length_a   1.000
_cell.length_b   1.000
_cell.length_c   1.000
_cell.angle_alpha   90.00
_cell.angle_beta   90.00
_cell.angle_gamma   90.00
#
_symmetry.space_group_name_H-M   'P 1'
#
loop_
_entity.id
_entity.type
_entity.pdbx_description
1 polymer ?
#
loop_
_entity_poly.entity_id
_entity_poly.type
_entity_poly.pdbx_seq_one_letter_code
_entity_poly.pdbx_strand_id
1 'polypeptide(L)'
;MLSEPAQLRAAMAYTNYIAHAASTLTVQGRLETRGLPPTLRGGLLAVEDAGGAGADAEETARTIAQLCVQRSFRGTVLTAAAPRERLCLPLAGALERSLETAGRRLLVSEVYASDVERAAVVVGTALSGGDLRGRLEACTGRWGAERLAVRVERTRMDFPIPCPTGEGRPLTQEQLHALARGRSIFFSEPLCARYFTCSAGGAPHFVLFDDADTIRRKLAVAAELGIGTALLDYGQTADVLAQIFGDVRG
;
A
#
# COMPACT_ATOMS: atom_id res chain seq x y z
N MET A 1 -2.15 1.42 -9.69
CA MET A 1 -2.47 0.13 -9.03
C MET A 1 -1.17 -0.62 -8.78
N LEU A 2 -0.94 -1.12 -7.59
CA LEU A 2 0.18 -2.00 -7.26
C LEU A 2 -0.17 -3.42 -7.72
N SER A 3 0.68 -4.03 -8.56
CA SER A 3 0.39 -5.34 -9.14
C SER A 3 1.66 -6.17 -9.29
N GLU A 4 1.58 -7.44 -8.93
CA GLU A 4 2.60 -8.42 -9.25
C GLU A 4 2.64 -8.69 -10.77
N PRO A 5 3.79 -9.09 -11.32
CA PRO A 5 3.92 -9.37 -12.76
C PRO A 5 2.92 -10.41 -13.28
N ALA A 6 2.60 -11.44 -12.51
CA ALA A 6 1.62 -12.46 -12.86
C ALA A 6 0.19 -11.92 -13.02
N GLN A 7 -0.14 -10.83 -12.33
CA GLN A 7 -1.47 -10.20 -12.28
C GLN A 7 -1.60 -9.02 -13.26
N LEU A 8 -0.51 -8.63 -13.91
CA LEU A 8 -0.40 -7.39 -14.69
C LEU A 8 -1.51 -7.23 -15.73
N ARG A 9 -1.77 -8.28 -16.53
CA ARG A 9 -2.78 -8.22 -17.59
C ARG A 9 -4.18 -7.92 -17.03
N ALA A 10 -4.54 -8.55 -15.93
CA ALA A 10 -5.81 -8.35 -15.27
C ALA A 10 -5.90 -6.97 -14.60
N ALA A 11 -4.82 -6.49 -13.97
CA ALA A 11 -4.76 -5.15 -13.39
C ALA A 11 -4.88 -4.04 -14.45
N MET A 12 -4.28 -4.24 -15.63
CA MET A 12 -4.35 -3.29 -16.76
C MET A 12 -5.75 -3.14 -17.35
N ALA A 13 -6.66 -4.08 -17.11
CA ALA A 13 -8.05 -3.92 -17.49
C ALA A 13 -8.73 -2.73 -16.75
N TYR A 14 -8.27 -2.38 -15.56
CA TYR A 14 -8.84 -1.30 -14.75
C TYR A 14 -8.07 0.02 -14.86
N THR A 15 -6.79 -0.01 -15.19
CA THR A 15 -5.95 1.20 -15.24
C THR A 15 -4.67 1.01 -16.03
N ASN A 16 -4.21 2.08 -16.68
CA ASN A 16 -2.87 2.13 -17.30
C ASN A 16 -1.76 2.60 -16.30
N TYR A 17 -2.15 2.93 -15.06
CA TYR A 17 -1.21 3.41 -14.04
C TYR A 17 -0.84 2.26 -13.10
N ILE A 18 0.20 1.51 -13.48
CA ILE A 18 0.66 0.34 -12.74
C ILE A 18 1.97 0.64 -12.02
N ALA A 19 2.05 0.23 -10.75
CA ALA A 19 3.29 0.06 -10.01
C ALA A 19 3.60 -1.44 -9.95
N HIS A 20 4.70 -1.85 -10.57
CA HIS A 20 5.08 -3.24 -10.74
C HIS A 20 5.76 -3.74 -9.46
N ALA A 21 5.07 -4.57 -8.67
CA ALA A 21 5.58 -5.20 -7.46
C ALA A 21 6.50 -6.37 -7.82
N ALA A 22 7.73 -6.06 -8.19
CA ALA A 22 8.65 -7.04 -8.76
C ALA A 22 10.06 -6.99 -8.16
N SER A 23 10.35 -6.05 -7.27
CA SER A 23 11.68 -5.91 -6.67
C SER A 23 11.61 -5.92 -5.15
N THR A 24 12.53 -6.64 -4.54
CA THR A 24 12.65 -6.74 -3.08
C THR A 24 14.10 -6.49 -2.66
N LEU A 25 14.31 -5.60 -1.71
CA LEU A 25 15.56 -5.47 -0.99
C LEU A 25 15.53 -6.48 0.16
N THR A 26 16.32 -7.52 0.04
CA THR A 26 16.32 -8.65 0.98
C THR A 26 17.02 -8.30 2.29
N VAL A 27 16.81 -9.12 3.34
CA VAL A 27 17.50 -9.00 4.63
C VAL A 27 19.03 -9.12 4.52
N GLN A 28 19.53 -9.67 3.41
CA GLN A 28 20.97 -9.73 3.09
C GLN A 28 21.47 -8.45 2.39
N GLY A 29 20.62 -7.44 2.23
CA GLY A 29 20.96 -6.19 1.56
C GLY A 29 21.08 -6.30 0.03
N ARG A 30 20.49 -7.32 -0.59
CA ARG A 30 20.53 -7.53 -2.04
C ARG A 30 19.22 -7.11 -2.68
N LEU A 31 19.30 -6.36 -3.78
CA LEU A 31 18.14 -6.07 -4.62
C LEU A 31 17.87 -7.26 -5.54
N GLU A 32 16.76 -7.92 -5.33
CA GLU A 32 16.25 -8.97 -6.19
C GLU A 32 15.08 -8.47 -7.02
N THR A 33 15.13 -8.71 -8.34
CA THR A 33 14.03 -8.36 -9.25
C THR A 33 13.56 -9.64 -9.94
N ARG A 34 12.26 -9.95 -9.81
CA ARG A 34 11.68 -11.20 -10.29
C ARG A 34 10.45 -10.93 -11.17
N GLY A 35 10.27 -11.79 -12.16
CA GLY A 35 9.04 -11.86 -12.96
C GLY A 35 8.77 -10.68 -13.91
N LEU A 36 9.64 -9.67 -14.01
CA LEU A 36 9.45 -8.57 -14.96
C LEU A 36 9.71 -9.05 -16.39
N PRO A 37 8.69 -9.05 -17.28
CA PRO A 37 8.91 -9.40 -18.67
C PRO A 37 9.99 -8.51 -19.31
N PRO A 38 10.87 -9.05 -20.17
CA PRO A 38 11.93 -8.25 -20.81
C PRO A 38 11.42 -7.06 -21.62
N THR A 39 10.22 -7.19 -22.18
CA THR A 39 9.56 -6.18 -23.02
C THR A 39 8.76 -5.13 -22.21
N LEU A 40 8.58 -5.34 -20.91
CA LEU A 40 7.79 -4.44 -20.08
C LEU A 40 8.45 -3.06 -20.01
N ARG A 41 7.65 -2.01 -20.25
CA ARG A 41 8.05 -0.61 -20.22
C ARG A 41 6.95 0.22 -19.54
N GLY A 42 7.36 1.33 -18.94
CA GLY A 42 6.43 2.30 -18.34
C GLY A 42 5.84 1.87 -16.99
N GLY A 43 5.02 2.70 -16.40
CA GLY A 43 4.54 2.53 -15.03
C GLY A 43 5.58 2.95 -13.98
N LEU A 44 5.43 2.46 -12.76
CA LEU A 44 6.38 2.62 -11.64
C LEU A 44 7.00 1.27 -11.29
N LEU A 45 8.21 1.26 -10.79
CA LEU A 45 8.81 0.09 -10.16
C LEU A 45 8.50 0.13 -8.66
N ALA A 46 7.82 -0.86 -8.12
CA ALA A 46 7.68 -1.01 -6.68
C ALA A 46 8.83 -1.86 -6.14
N VAL A 47 9.51 -1.30 -5.14
CA VAL A 47 10.60 -1.95 -4.41
C VAL A 47 10.17 -2.11 -2.96
N GLU A 48 10.11 -3.35 -2.50
CA GLU A 48 9.79 -3.67 -1.12
C GLU A 48 11.09 -3.83 -0.32
N ASP A 49 11.26 -3.05 0.74
CA ASP A 49 12.35 -3.26 1.70
C ASP A 49 11.90 -4.29 2.75
N ALA A 50 12.42 -5.50 2.64
CA ALA A 50 12.13 -6.62 3.54
C ALA A 50 13.08 -6.70 4.75
N GLY A 51 13.81 -5.62 5.04
CA GLY A 51 14.76 -5.53 6.15
C GLY A 51 16.21 -5.44 5.70
N GLY A 52 16.46 -4.68 4.64
CA GLY A 52 17.78 -4.51 4.02
C GLY A 52 18.70 -3.49 4.71
N ALA A 53 18.66 -3.36 6.05
CA ALA A 53 19.46 -2.38 6.80
C ALA A 53 20.97 -2.42 6.50
N GLY A 54 21.50 -3.58 6.11
CA GLY A 54 22.92 -3.76 5.74
C GLY A 54 23.25 -3.48 4.27
N ALA A 55 22.28 -3.00 3.46
CA ALA A 55 22.51 -2.71 2.05
C ALA A 55 23.38 -1.46 1.86
N ASP A 56 24.19 -1.45 0.80
CA ASP A 56 24.77 -0.21 0.28
C ASP A 56 23.66 0.61 -0.39
N ALA A 57 23.22 1.66 0.31
CA ALA A 57 22.12 2.51 -0.11
C ALA A 57 22.39 3.23 -1.43
N GLU A 58 23.63 3.72 -1.65
CA GLU A 58 24.02 4.47 -2.86
C GLU A 58 24.11 3.54 -4.07
N GLU A 59 24.69 2.35 -3.90
CA GLU A 59 24.77 1.35 -4.97
C GLU A 59 23.38 0.82 -5.33
N THR A 60 22.57 0.52 -4.32
CA THR A 60 21.20 0.05 -4.51
C THR A 60 20.34 1.10 -5.23
N ALA A 61 20.44 2.37 -4.81
CA ALA A 61 19.72 3.48 -5.45
C ALA A 61 20.13 3.67 -6.91
N ARG A 62 21.43 3.62 -7.22
CA ARG A 62 21.92 3.69 -8.60
C ARG A 62 21.39 2.54 -9.45
N THR A 63 21.40 1.34 -8.93
CA THR A 63 20.88 0.15 -9.62
C THR A 63 19.39 0.29 -9.94
N ILE A 64 18.58 0.76 -8.98
CA ILE A 64 17.14 1.00 -9.17
C ILE A 64 16.91 2.11 -10.21
N ALA A 65 17.64 3.23 -10.12
CA ALA A 65 17.51 4.34 -11.06
C ALA A 65 17.89 3.91 -12.50
N GLN A 66 18.96 3.13 -12.68
CA GLN A 66 19.34 2.57 -13.95
C GLN A 66 18.25 1.65 -14.53
N LEU A 67 17.66 0.78 -13.70
CA LEU A 67 16.56 -0.08 -14.11
C LEU A 67 15.34 0.76 -14.55
N CYS A 68 15.03 1.84 -13.86
CA CYS A 68 13.97 2.77 -14.24
C CYS A 68 14.23 3.42 -15.60
N VAL A 69 15.46 3.82 -15.89
CA VAL A 69 15.83 4.39 -17.19
C VAL A 69 15.73 3.33 -18.29
N GLN A 70 16.35 2.16 -18.10
CA GLN A 70 16.39 1.06 -19.07
C GLN A 70 15.00 0.55 -19.45
N ARG A 71 14.07 0.53 -18.48
CA ARG A 71 12.69 0.05 -18.63
C ARG A 71 11.68 1.17 -18.86
N SER A 72 12.14 2.41 -18.98
CA SER A 72 11.27 3.59 -19.12
C SER A 72 10.22 3.68 -18.01
N PHE A 73 10.51 3.19 -16.81
CA PHE A 73 9.66 3.40 -15.65
C PHE A 73 9.63 4.89 -15.30
N ARG A 74 8.46 5.40 -14.91
CA ARG A 74 8.27 6.80 -14.54
C ARG A 74 8.83 7.15 -13.17
N GLY A 75 9.24 6.13 -12.39
CA GLY A 75 9.80 6.26 -11.06
C GLY A 75 9.65 4.99 -10.24
N THR A 76 9.82 5.14 -8.93
CA THR A 76 9.81 4.04 -7.97
C THR A 76 8.82 4.31 -6.84
N VAL A 77 8.23 3.23 -6.31
CA VAL A 77 7.52 3.21 -5.04
C VAL A 77 8.34 2.37 -4.07
N LEU A 78 8.93 2.99 -3.04
CA LEU A 78 9.65 2.30 -1.97
C LEU A 78 8.66 1.97 -0.85
N THR A 79 8.43 0.68 -0.61
CA THR A 79 7.56 0.19 0.45
C THR A 79 8.35 -0.50 1.56
N ALA A 80 7.81 -0.53 2.78
CA ALA A 80 8.42 -1.19 3.92
C ALA A 80 7.64 -2.47 4.25
N ALA A 81 8.34 -3.59 4.40
CA ALA A 81 7.78 -4.88 4.83
C ALA A 81 8.45 -5.42 6.11
N ALA A 82 9.24 -4.59 6.78
CA ALA A 82 9.91 -4.93 8.04
C ALA A 82 9.76 -3.77 9.05
N PRO A 83 9.99 -4.01 10.35
CA PRO A 83 10.09 -2.96 11.35
C PRO A 83 11.18 -1.94 11.00
N ARG A 84 10.97 -0.66 11.39
CA ARG A 84 11.81 0.47 11.00
C ARG A 84 13.31 0.24 11.23
N GLU A 85 13.68 -0.36 12.34
CA GLU A 85 15.07 -0.63 12.73
C GLU A 85 15.78 -1.66 11.83
N ARG A 86 15.04 -2.38 11.02
CA ARG A 86 15.56 -3.34 10.04
C ARG A 86 15.58 -2.82 8.62
N LEU A 87 14.99 -1.66 8.36
CA LEU A 87 14.93 -1.06 7.03
C LEU A 87 16.23 -0.35 6.66
N CYS A 88 16.51 -0.29 5.37
CA CYS A 88 17.58 0.55 4.82
C CYS A 88 17.12 2.01 4.70
N LEU A 89 17.03 2.72 5.82
CA LEU A 89 16.53 4.10 5.85
C LEU A 89 17.31 5.05 4.92
N PRO A 90 18.66 5.00 4.82
CA PRO A 90 19.42 5.86 3.91
C PRO A 90 19.06 5.66 2.44
N LEU A 91 18.46 4.51 2.08
CA LEU A 91 18.07 4.22 0.70
C LEU A 91 17.05 5.23 0.16
N ALA A 92 16.14 5.72 0.98
CA ALA A 92 15.11 6.68 0.54
C ALA A 92 15.74 7.98 0.01
N GLY A 93 16.66 8.60 0.75
CA GLY A 93 17.38 9.80 0.32
C GLY A 93 18.30 9.55 -0.87
N ALA A 94 19.00 8.39 -0.90
CA ALA A 94 19.84 8.02 -2.05
C ALA A 94 18.99 7.84 -3.33
N LEU A 95 17.82 7.20 -3.21
CA LEU A 95 16.86 7.04 -4.31
C LEU A 95 16.32 8.39 -4.79
N GLU A 96 15.97 9.29 -3.87
CA GLU A 96 15.46 10.61 -4.25
C GLU A 96 16.46 11.34 -5.14
N ARG A 97 17.74 11.43 -4.74
CA ARG A 97 18.81 12.06 -5.54
C ARG A 97 19.03 11.36 -6.89
N SER A 98 19.10 10.03 -6.89
CA SER A 98 19.38 9.25 -8.11
C SER A 98 18.23 9.34 -9.11
N LEU A 99 16.97 9.28 -8.64
CA LEU A 99 15.79 9.36 -9.50
C LEU A 99 15.53 10.79 -9.99
N GLU A 100 15.79 11.81 -9.17
CA GLU A 100 15.68 13.22 -9.57
C GLU A 100 16.66 13.52 -10.72
N THR A 101 17.91 13.08 -10.61
CA THR A 101 18.91 13.20 -11.69
C THR A 101 18.44 12.52 -12.97
N ALA A 102 17.71 11.41 -12.86
CA ALA A 102 17.16 10.68 -13.99
C ALA A 102 15.82 11.23 -14.49
N GLY A 103 15.27 12.30 -13.91
CA GLY A 103 13.95 12.85 -14.22
C GLY A 103 12.80 11.88 -13.88
N ARG A 104 12.93 11.13 -12.80
CA ARG A 104 11.99 10.09 -12.35
C ARG A 104 11.40 10.46 -10.99
N ARG A 105 10.18 9.95 -10.72
CA ARG A 105 9.47 10.21 -9.45
C ARG A 105 9.85 9.18 -8.39
N LEU A 106 9.82 9.61 -7.13
CA LEU A 106 9.88 8.73 -5.98
C LEU A 106 8.63 8.87 -5.13
N LEU A 107 8.05 7.73 -4.75
CA LEU A 107 7.04 7.62 -3.71
C LEU A 107 7.62 6.73 -2.60
N VAL A 108 7.45 7.10 -1.34
CA VAL A 108 7.98 6.34 -0.21
C VAL A 108 6.90 6.07 0.83
N SER A 109 6.92 4.90 1.45
CA SER A 109 6.10 4.66 2.64
C SER A 109 6.41 5.67 3.74
N GLU A 110 5.42 6.02 4.54
CA GLU A 110 5.48 7.04 5.61
C GLU A 110 6.70 6.87 6.52
N VAL A 111 7.17 5.64 6.74
CA VAL A 111 8.34 5.34 7.57
C VAL A 111 9.63 6.00 7.09
N TYR A 112 9.73 6.32 5.81
CA TYR A 112 10.88 6.99 5.18
C TYR A 112 10.68 8.50 4.99
N ALA A 113 9.53 9.05 5.41
CA ALA A 113 9.20 10.44 5.11
C ALA A 113 10.18 11.47 5.70
N SER A 114 10.90 11.11 6.77
CA SER A 114 11.96 11.95 7.36
C SER A 114 13.27 11.94 6.57
N ASP A 115 13.44 11.00 5.66
CA ASP A 115 14.68 10.76 4.92
C ASP A 115 14.61 11.31 3.48
N VAL A 116 13.50 12.00 3.14
CA VAL A 116 13.24 12.58 1.81
C VAL A 116 12.67 14.00 1.92
N GLU A 117 13.00 14.85 0.95
CA GLU A 117 12.56 16.25 0.91
C GLU A 117 11.39 16.48 -0.04
N ARG A 118 11.38 15.83 -1.21
CA ARG A 118 10.45 16.09 -2.33
C ARG A 118 9.60 14.89 -2.71
N ALA A 119 10.02 13.69 -2.36
CA ALA A 119 9.29 12.46 -2.68
C ALA A 119 7.85 12.53 -2.14
N ALA A 120 6.94 11.89 -2.86
CA ALA A 120 5.58 11.72 -2.37
C ALA A 120 5.55 10.69 -1.23
N VAL A 121 4.80 11.00 -0.17
CA VAL A 121 4.66 10.14 1.00
C VAL A 121 3.39 9.29 0.86
N VAL A 122 3.54 7.99 0.94
CA VAL A 122 2.46 7.02 0.85
C VAL A 122 1.96 6.69 2.25
N VAL A 123 0.72 7.06 2.54
CA VAL A 123 0.06 6.87 3.83
C VAL A 123 -0.97 5.75 3.74
N GLY A 124 -0.91 4.76 4.64
CA GLY A 124 -1.86 3.66 4.71
C GLY A 124 -3.24 4.11 5.23
N THR A 125 -4.30 3.52 4.68
CA THR A 125 -5.69 3.77 5.10
C THR A 125 -6.28 2.64 5.95
N ALA A 126 -5.52 1.58 6.21
CA ALA A 126 -5.94 0.50 7.10
C ALA A 126 -5.68 0.90 8.56
N LEU A 127 -6.75 1.23 9.27
CA LEU A 127 -6.70 1.62 10.67
C LEU A 127 -7.48 0.61 11.52
N SER A 128 -6.93 0.25 12.68
CA SER A 128 -7.63 -0.56 13.71
C SER A 128 -8.21 0.30 14.84
N GLY A 129 -7.96 1.61 14.82
CA GLY A 129 -8.46 2.59 15.79
C GLY A 129 -8.21 4.02 15.32
N GLY A 130 -8.81 5.00 15.99
CA GLY A 130 -8.68 6.41 15.63
C GLY A 130 -9.67 6.85 14.54
N ASP A 131 -9.28 7.87 13.78
CA ASP A 131 -10.09 8.48 12.73
C ASP A 131 -9.27 8.67 11.45
N LEU A 132 -9.77 8.13 10.33
CA LEU A 132 -9.08 8.19 9.04
C LEU A 132 -8.97 9.62 8.52
N ARG A 133 -10.07 10.39 8.61
CA ARG A 133 -10.06 11.78 8.12
C ARG A 133 -9.04 12.62 8.91
N GLY A 134 -9.12 12.60 10.25
CA GLY A 134 -8.20 13.35 11.10
C GLY A 134 -6.73 12.93 10.88
N ARG A 135 -6.46 11.62 10.64
CA ARG A 135 -5.13 11.16 10.25
C ARG A 135 -4.65 11.77 8.94
N LEU A 136 -5.48 11.73 7.90
CA LEU A 136 -5.11 12.29 6.59
C LEU A 136 -4.98 13.81 6.63
N GLU A 137 -5.81 14.53 7.41
CA GLU A 137 -5.69 15.97 7.66
C GLU A 137 -4.36 16.31 8.35
N ALA A 138 -3.96 15.54 9.36
CA ALA A 138 -2.67 15.72 10.01
C ALA A 138 -1.49 15.48 9.04
N CYS A 139 -1.59 14.46 8.18
CA CYS A 139 -0.59 14.20 7.15
C CYS A 139 -0.55 15.32 6.10
N THR A 140 -1.71 15.83 5.68
CA THR A 140 -1.82 16.95 4.75
C THR A 140 -1.20 18.23 5.34
N GLY A 141 -1.46 18.51 6.60
CA GLY A 141 -0.84 19.63 7.32
C GLY A 141 0.69 19.52 7.45
N ARG A 142 1.21 18.29 7.51
CA ARG A 142 2.64 18.03 7.65
C ARG A 142 3.41 18.07 6.33
N TRP A 143 2.86 17.52 5.25
CA TRP A 143 3.61 17.30 3.99
C TRP A 143 3.01 18.01 2.78
N GLY A 144 1.78 18.57 2.87
CA GLY A 144 1.01 19.08 1.73
C GLY A 144 0.28 17.97 0.98
N ALA A 145 -0.94 18.27 0.52
CA ALA A 145 -1.77 17.29 -0.20
C ALA A 145 -1.13 16.79 -1.50
N GLU A 146 -0.39 17.66 -2.18
CA GLU A 146 0.30 17.38 -3.45
C GLU A 146 1.45 16.39 -3.30
N ARG A 147 2.02 16.27 -2.10
CA ARG A 147 3.06 15.29 -1.75
C ARG A 147 2.51 14.01 -1.13
N LEU A 148 1.18 13.88 -1.02
CA LEU A 148 0.58 12.68 -0.45
C LEU A 148 0.08 11.73 -1.52
N ALA A 149 0.20 10.45 -1.23
CA ALA A 149 -0.53 9.37 -1.86
C ALA A 149 -1.14 8.48 -0.77
N VAL A 150 -2.36 8.01 -0.97
CA VAL A 150 -2.94 7.02 -0.06
C VAL A 150 -2.71 5.62 -0.58
N ARG A 151 -2.33 4.69 0.30
CA ARG A 151 -2.36 3.25 0.00
C ARG A 151 -3.62 2.67 0.60
N VAL A 152 -4.50 2.20 -0.28
CA VAL A 152 -5.74 1.54 0.14
C VAL A 152 -5.45 0.06 0.28
N GLU A 153 -5.18 -0.33 1.52
CA GLU A 153 -5.05 -1.72 1.94
C GLU A 153 -6.41 -2.23 2.37
N ARG A 154 -6.79 -3.40 1.92
CA ARG A 154 -8.06 -4.01 2.29
C ARG A 154 -7.97 -4.66 3.65
N THR A 155 -8.57 -4.06 4.65
CA THR A 155 -8.64 -4.59 6.00
C THR A 155 -9.52 -5.85 6.04
N ARG A 156 -9.04 -6.92 6.67
CA ARG A 156 -9.78 -8.13 7.05
C ARG A 156 -9.12 -8.70 8.28
N MET A 157 -9.53 -8.23 9.45
CA MET A 157 -8.85 -8.49 10.72
C MET A 157 -9.82 -8.97 11.78
N ASP A 158 -9.41 -9.96 12.54
CA ASP A 158 -10.09 -10.48 13.71
C ASP A 158 -9.33 -10.10 14.98
N PHE A 159 -9.98 -9.42 15.89
CA PHE A 159 -9.43 -8.99 17.17
C PHE A 159 -10.13 -9.76 18.29
N PRO A 160 -9.47 -10.74 18.94
CA PRO A 160 -10.02 -11.36 20.14
C PRO A 160 -10.13 -10.32 21.27
N ILE A 161 -11.17 -10.41 22.07
CA ILE A 161 -11.39 -9.48 23.21
C ILE A 161 -11.22 -10.26 24.52
N PRO A 162 -10.26 -9.88 25.39
CA PRO A 162 -9.36 -8.72 25.29
C PRO A 162 -8.27 -8.90 24.23
N CYS A 163 -7.81 -7.78 23.64
CA CYS A 163 -6.71 -7.74 22.67
C CYS A 163 -5.55 -6.88 23.24
N PRO A 164 -4.72 -7.43 24.15
CA PRO A 164 -3.72 -6.65 24.87
C PRO A 164 -2.65 -6.04 23.97
N THR A 165 -2.34 -6.68 22.85
CA THR A 165 -1.35 -6.20 21.86
C THR A 165 -1.92 -5.16 20.91
N GLY A 166 -3.25 -5.05 20.82
CA GLY A 166 -3.92 -4.26 19.78
C GLY A 166 -3.77 -4.84 18.35
N GLU A 167 -3.14 -6.00 18.21
CA GLU A 167 -2.88 -6.64 16.94
C GLU A 167 -3.97 -7.65 16.61
N GLY A 168 -4.66 -7.45 15.48
CA GLY A 168 -5.64 -8.39 14.95
C GLY A 168 -4.97 -9.50 14.14
N ARG A 169 -5.71 -10.58 13.93
CA ARG A 169 -5.32 -11.69 13.04
C ARG A 169 -5.91 -11.47 11.66
N PRO A 170 -5.12 -11.54 10.58
CA PRO A 170 -5.66 -11.43 9.23
C PRO A 170 -6.59 -12.62 8.93
N LEU A 171 -7.70 -12.32 8.24
CA LEU A 171 -8.67 -13.31 7.80
C LEU A 171 -8.60 -13.52 6.30
N THR A 172 -8.76 -14.75 5.86
CA THR A 172 -9.09 -15.03 4.45
C THR A 172 -10.53 -14.60 4.14
N GLN A 173 -10.87 -14.51 2.86
CA GLN A 173 -12.24 -14.16 2.45
C GLN A 173 -13.25 -15.21 2.93
N GLU A 174 -12.89 -16.49 2.87
CA GLU A 174 -13.74 -17.61 3.33
C GLU A 174 -13.97 -17.53 4.85
N GLN A 175 -12.92 -17.24 5.62
CA GLN A 175 -13.01 -17.07 7.08
C GLN A 175 -13.91 -15.88 7.43
N LEU A 176 -13.75 -14.74 6.75
CA LEU A 176 -14.60 -13.57 6.94
C LEU A 176 -16.06 -13.91 6.65
N HIS A 177 -16.36 -14.55 5.52
CA HIS A 177 -17.72 -14.94 5.15
C HIS A 177 -18.32 -15.93 6.15
N ALA A 178 -17.54 -16.90 6.63
CA ALA A 178 -18.01 -17.86 7.64
C ALA A 178 -18.36 -17.17 8.96
N LEU A 179 -17.52 -16.23 9.41
CA LEU A 179 -17.76 -15.47 10.63
C LEU A 179 -18.92 -14.47 10.50
N ALA A 180 -19.12 -13.86 9.33
CA ALA A 180 -20.18 -12.87 9.09
C ALA A 180 -21.58 -13.48 8.92
N ARG A 181 -21.69 -14.79 8.67
CA ARG A 181 -22.97 -15.45 8.37
C ARG A 181 -23.99 -15.26 9.48
N GLY A 182 -25.15 -14.69 9.13
CA GLY A 182 -26.26 -14.46 10.05
C GLY A 182 -26.02 -13.36 11.08
N ARG A 183 -25.04 -12.51 10.88
CA ARG A 183 -24.68 -11.42 11.80
C ARG A 183 -25.06 -10.06 11.24
N SER A 184 -25.39 -9.13 12.13
CA SER A 184 -25.55 -7.72 11.78
C SER A 184 -24.20 -7.10 11.54
N ILE A 185 -24.02 -6.47 10.37
CA ILE A 185 -22.81 -5.77 9.97
C ILE A 185 -23.05 -4.27 10.15
N PHE A 186 -22.13 -3.60 10.83
CA PHE A 186 -22.18 -2.18 11.12
C PHE A 186 -21.10 -1.45 10.32
N PHE A 187 -21.23 -0.14 10.20
CA PHE A 187 -20.24 0.75 9.60
C PHE A 187 -19.65 1.67 10.65
N SER A 188 -18.33 1.81 10.66
CA SER A 188 -17.61 2.76 11.51
C SER A 188 -17.22 3.97 10.66
N GLU A 189 -17.86 5.11 10.87
CA GLU A 189 -17.52 6.37 10.19
C GLU A 189 -16.05 6.77 10.43
N PRO A 190 -15.51 6.75 11.68
CA PRO A 190 -14.13 7.14 11.90
C PRO A 190 -13.11 6.26 11.19
N LEU A 191 -13.33 4.94 11.18
CA LEU A 191 -12.41 3.98 10.54
C LEU A 191 -12.65 3.86 9.03
N CYS A 192 -13.79 4.35 8.56
CA CYS A 192 -14.24 4.15 7.19
C CYS A 192 -14.23 2.65 6.79
N ALA A 193 -14.70 1.78 7.70
CA ALA A 193 -14.63 0.33 7.59
C ALA A 193 -15.89 -0.33 8.15
N ARG A 194 -16.18 -1.56 7.73
CA ARG A 194 -17.26 -2.37 8.29
C ARG A 194 -16.78 -3.20 9.46
N TYR A 195 -17.68 -3.48 10.40
CA TYR A 195 -17.38 -4.34 11.54
C TYR A 195 -18.59 -5.12 12.02
N PHE A 196 -18.32 -6.20 12.73
CA PHE A 196 -19.29 -6.93 13.54
C PHE A 196 -18.58 -7.57 14.75
N THR A 197 -19.39 -7.98 15.74
CA THR A 197 -18.89 -8.75 16.86
C THR A 197 -19.40 -10.19 16.79
N CYS A 198 -18.62 -11.13 17.29
CA CYS A 198 -18.99 -12.53 17.35
C CYS A 198 -18.36 -13.23 18.56
N SER A 199 -18.87 -14.44 18.88
CA SER A 199 -18.17 -15.37 19.77
C SER A 199 -17.58 -16.48 18.94
N ALA A 200 -16.30 -16.74 19.13
CA ALA A 200 -15.59 -17.87 18.51
C ALA A 200 -14.67 -18.51 19.55
N GLY A 201 -14.64 -19.85 19.63
CA GLY A 201 -13.83 -20.54 20.63
C GLY A 201 -14.16 -20.19 22.09
N GLY A 202 -15.36 -19.71 22.39
CA GLY A 202 -15.76 -19.29 23.74
C GLY A 202 -15.34 -17.88 24.15
N ALA A 203 -14.65 -17.13 23.28
CA ALA A 203 -14.25 -15.75 23.50
C ALA A 203 -15.02 -14.77 22.60
N PRO A 204 -15.24 -13.52 23.02
CA PRO A 204 -15.76 -12.47 22.16
C PRO A 204 -14.68 -12.00 21.18
N HIS A 205 -15.11 -11.67 19.96
CA HIS A 205 -14.28 -11.19 18.87
C HIS A 205 -14.87 -9.93 18.25
N PHE A 206 -14.02 -9.00 17.83
CA PHE A 206 -14.35 -7.86 17.00
C PHE A 206 -13.71 -8.06 15.62
N VAL A 207 -14.53 -8.11 14.58
CA VAL A 207 -14.05 -8.30 13.20
C VAL A 207 -14.21 -6.99 12.44
N LEU A 208 -13.10 -6.49 11.88
CA LEU A 208 -13.02 -5.27 11.09
C LEU A 208 -12.66 -5.63 9.65
N PHE A 209 -13.40 -5.08 8.66
CA PHE A 209 -13.13 -5.40 7.28
C PHE A 209 -13.55 -4.31 6.31
N ASP A 210 -12.96 -4.36 5.11
CA ASP A 210 -13.30 -3.50 3.98
C ASP A 210 -14.09 -4.27 2.90
N ASP A 211 -15.07 -3.57 2.33
CA ASP A 211 -15.77 -3.93 1.10
C ASP A 211 -15.57 -2.83 0.03
N ALA A 212 -16.23 -2.97 -1.12
CA ALA A 212 -16.14 -1.97 -2.19
C ALA A 212 -16.62 -0.57 -1.76
N ASP A 213 -17.65 -0.51 -0.90
CA ASP A 213 -18.20 0.78 -0.43
C ASP A 213 -17.23 1.50 0.50
N THR A 214 -16.62 0.77 1.44
CA THR A 214 -15.63 1.36 2.36
C THR A 214 -14.40 1.83 1.61
N ILE A 215 -13.93 1.08 0.60
CA ILE A 215 -12.80 1.49 -0.25
C ILE A 215 -13.17 2.78 -1.02
N ARG A 216 -14.36 2.86 -1.63
CA ARG A 216 -14.83 4.08 -2.31
C ARG A 216 -14.87 5.28 -1.35
N ARG A 217 -15.33 5.09 -0.11
CA ARG A 217 -15.36 6.15 0.91
C ARG A 217 -13.95 6.60 1.30
N LYS A 218 -13.01 5.68 1.50
CA LYS A 218 -11.59 6.01 1.76
C LYS A 218 -10.98 6.84 0.63
N LEU A 219 -11.26 6.48 -0.62
CA LEU A 219 -10.83 7.25 -1.79
C LEU A 219 -11.49 8.64 -1.85
N ALA A 220 -12.78 8.73 -1.51
CA ALA A 220 -13.50 10.00 -1.46
C ALA A 220 -12.93 10.93 -0.38
N VAL A 221 -12.67 10.43 0.83
CA VAL A 221 -12.02 11.20 1.91
C VAL A 221 -10.66 11.74 1.46
N ALA A 222 -9.84 10.93 0.80
CA ALA A 222 -8.55 11.38 0.28
C ALA A 222 -8.73 12.49 -0.78
N ALA A 223 -9.67 12.31 -1.72
CA ALA A 223 -9.95 13.30 -2.77
C ALA A 223 -10.48 14.63 -2.20
N GLU A 224 -11.37 14.61 -1.20
CA GLU A 224 -11.87 15.80 -0.51
C GLU A 224 -10.75 16.60 0.17
N LEU A 225 -9.69 15.94 0.62
CA LEU A 225 -8.49 16.55 1.21
C LEU A 225 -7.44 16.96 0.16
N GLY A 226 -7.77 16.87 -1.13
CA GLY A 226 -6.88 17.24 -2.23
C GLY A 226 -5.79 16.22 -2.55
N ILE A 227 -5.84 15.01 -1.97
CA ILE A 227 -4.86 13.95 -2.24
C ILE A 227 -5.22 13.27 -3.57
N GLY A 228 -4.51 13.63 -4.64
CA GLY A 228 -4.80 13.20 -6.01
C GLY A 228 -4.26 11.81 -6.40
N THR A 229 -3.53 11.13 -5.53
CA THR A 229 -2.89 9.85 -5.85
C THR A 229 -3.31 8.76 -4.87
N ALA A 230 -3.77 7.62 -5.43
CA ALA A 230 -4.09 6.43 -4.64
C ALA A 230 -3.41 5.18 -5.22
N LEU A 231 -2.86 4.35 -4.34
CA LEU A 231 -2.31 3.03 -4.65
C LEU A 231 -3.26 1.97 -4.11
N LEU A 232 -3.87 1.19 -5.00
CA LEU A 232 -4.65 0.01 -4.65
C LEU A 232 -3.81 -1.24 -4.94
N ASP A 233 -3.77 -2.15 -4.00
CA ASP A 233 -3.13 -3.46 -4.18
C ASP A 233 -4.08 -4.39 -4.96
N TYR A 234 -3.67 -4.78 -6.17
CA TYR A 234 -4.50 -5.64 -7.03
C TYR A 234 -4.79 -6.99 -6.36
N GLY A 235 -3.78 -7.60 -5.74
CA GLY A 235 -3.95 -8.89 -5.08
C GLY A 235 -4.98 -8.88 -3.95
N GLN A 236 -5.14 -7.74 -3.28
CA GLN A 236 -6.10 -7.59 -2.18
C GLN A 236 -7.50 -7.14 -2.64
N THR A 237 -7.59 -6.48 -3.80
CA THR A 237 -8.82 -5.78 -4.22
C THR A 237 -9.46 -6.33 -5.49
N ALA A 238 -8.84 -7.30 -6.17
CA ALA A 238 -9.27 -7.80 -7.47
C ALA A 238 -10.76 -8.18 -7.55
N ASP A 239 -11.28 -8.82 -6.51
CA ASP A 239 -12.66 -9.28 -6.42
C ASP A 239 -13.70 -8.15 -6.24
N VAL A 240 -13.27 -6.95 -5.90
CA VAL A 240 -14.15 -5.79 -5.67
C VAL A 240 -13.91 -4.63 -6.66
N LEU A 241 -12.90 -4.73 -7.54
CA LEU A 241 -12.55 -3.64 -8.46
C LEU A 241 -13.69 -3.25 -9.40
N ALA A 242 -14.44 -4.22 -9.94
CA ALA A 242 -15.61 -3.94 -10.76
C ALA A 242 -16.68 -3.14 -10.01
N GLN A 243 -16.86 -3.42 -8.73
CA GLN A 243 -17.79 -2.67 -7.88
C GLN A 243 -17.26 -1.26 -7.56
N ILE A 244 -15.92 -1.07 -7.47
CA ILE A 244 -15.30 0.23 -7.17
C ILE A 244 -15.34 1.13 -8.40
N PHE A 245 -14.95 0.63 -9.58
CA PHE A 245 -14.72 1.43 -10.79
C PHE A 245 -15.77 1.23 -11.89
N GLY A 246 -16.73 0.33 -11.70
CA GLY A 246 -17.65 -0.14 -12.74
C GLY A 246 -17.05 -1.30 -13.55
N ASP A 247 -17.90 -1.91 -14.39
CA ASP A 247 -17.46 -3.00 -15.26
C ASP A 247 -16.39 -2.52 -16.24
N VAL A 248 -15.39 -3.36 -16.43
CA VAL A 248 -14.34 -3.13 -17.42
C VAL A 248 -14.98 -3.07 -18.80
N ARG A 249 -14.79 -1.97 -19.51
CA ARG A 249 -15.17 -1.92 -20.93
C ARG A 249 -14.28 -2.92 -21.67
N GLY A 250 -14.90 -3.98 -22.18
CA GLY A 250 -14.27 -4.99 -23.02
C GLY A 250 -13.69 -4.40 -24.31
#